data_d80ccf6ff3b67dfa1f4208a31ed3f23a
#
_entry.id   d80ccf6ff3b67dfa1f4208a31ed3f23a
#
_cell.length_a   1.000
_cell.length_b   1.000
_cell.length_c   1.000
_cell.angle_alpha   90.00
_cell.angle_beta   90.00
_cell.angle_gamma   90.00
#
_symmetry.space_group_name_H-M   'P 1'
#
loop_
_entity.id
_entity.type
_entity.pdbx_description
1 polymer ?
#
loop_
_entity_poly.entity_id
_entity_poly.type
_entity_poly.pdbx_seq_one_letter_code
_entity_poly.pdbx_strand_id
1 'polypeptide(L)'
;ITKPVTCIIGGSKISTKINIIKNLISKFDNIVIVGAMANNLIEHNGYNIGKSLKEENVNSIVNEILSYSKEKNCNIIFPEDVIVANDLNGQPKIKELNQIKLDEMILDIGPKTVESICNIIDNTNTILWNGPAGYFENPNFANGSNEIAKKIVEKNKENKIYSVVGGGDTVSLINSLNAVKNFNFVSTAGGAF
;
A
#
# COMPACT_ATOMS: atom_id res chain seq x y z
N ILE A 1 5.71 17.53 -11.76
CA ILE A 1 5.99 16.23 -11.10
C ILE A 1 7.43 15.86 -11.39
N THR A 2 8.26 15.79 -10.35
CA THR A 2 9.68 15.46 -10.46
C THR A 2 9.88 13.96 -10.25
N LYS A 3 10.53 13.31 -11.21
CA LYS A 3 10.85 11.87 -11.15
C LYS A 3 12.07 11.58 -10.25
N PRO A 4 12.18 10.40 -9.63
CA PRO A 4 11.22 9.29 -9.68
C PRO A 4 9.91 9.59 -8.95
N VAL A 5 8.81 9.05 -9.47
CA VAL A 5 7.45 9.23 -8.92
C VAL A 5 6.93 7.89 -8.42
N THR A 6 6.49 7.87 -7.17
CA THR A 6 5.93 6.67 -6.54
C THR A 6 4.49 6.89 -6.11
N CYS A 7 3.62 5.92 -6.37
CA CYS A 7 2.29 5.85 -5.78
C CYS A 7 2.24 4.70 -4.77
N ILE A 8 1.73 4.95 -3.57
CA ILE A 8 1.31 3.92 -2.63
C ILE A 8 -0.21 3.90 -2.65
N ILE A 9 -0.80 2.78 -3.04
CA ILE A 9 -2.24 2.63 -3.14
C ILE A 9 -2.73 1.43 -2.33
N GLY A 10 -3.65 1.69 -1.41
CA GLY A 10 -4.33 0.69 -0.59
C GLY A 10 -5.83 0.67 -0.83
N GLY A 11 -6.49 -0.30 -0.25
CA GLY A 11 -7.94 -0.46 -0.34
C GLY A 11 -8.36 -1.92 -0.39
N SER A 12 -9.67 -2.17 -0.50
CA SER A 12 -10.23 -3.52 -0.45
C SER A 12 -10.50 -4.13 -1.83
N LYS A 13 -10.77 -3.32 -2.86
CA LYS A 13 -11.21 -3.80 -4.17
C LYS A 13 -10.35 -3.26 -5.30
N ILE A 14 -9.60 -4.15 -5.95
CA ILE A 14 -8.73 -3.80 -7.08
C ILE A 14 -9.54 -3.45 -8.34
N SER A 15 -10.70 -4.08 -8.55
CA SER A 15 -11.56 -3.82 -9.71
C SER A 15 -12.07 -2.39 -9.78
N THR A 16 -12.35 -1.76 -8.64
CA THR A 16 -12.81 -0.38 -8.58
C THR A 16 -11.71 0.63 -8.90
N LYS A 17 -10.46 0.22 -8.81
CA LYS A 17 -9.28 1.08 -8.99
C LYS A 17 -8.47 0.79 -10.26
N ILE A 18 -8.88 -0.20 -11.07
CA ILE A 18 -8.10 -0.60 -12.26
C ILE A 18 -7.79 0.56 -13.21
N ASN A 19 -8.77 1.41 -13.51
CA ASN A 19 -8.57 2.55 -14.42
C ASN A 19 -7.60 3.58 -13.83
N ILE A 20 -7.70 3.81 -12.52
CA ILE A 20 -6.77 4.70 -11.81
C ILE A 20 -5.36 4.11 -11.84
N ILE A 21 -5.21 2.83 -11.50
CA ILE A 21 -3.93 2.13 -11.50
C ILE A 21 -3.29 2.17 -12.89
N LYS A 22 -4.04 1.91 -13.96
CA LYS A 22 -3.54 1.99 -15.34
C LYS A 22 -3.09 3.39 -15.73
N ASN A 23 -3.84 4.42 -15.33
CA ASN A 23 -3.43 5.81 -15.56
C ASN A 23 -2.13 6.16 -14.80
N LEU A 24 -1.98 5.65 -13.58
CA LEU A 24 -0.76 5.84 -12.79
C LEU A 24 0.42 5.09 -13.40
N ILE A 25 0.25 3.84 -13.84
CA ILE A 25 1.28 3.03 -14.50
C ILE A 25 1.91 3.80 -15.69
N SER A 26 1.10 4.53 -16.46
CA SER A 26 1.61 5.28 -17.62
C SER A 26 2.47 6.50 -17.26
N LYS A 27 2.49 6.93 -16.01
CA LYS A 27 3.11 8.19 -15.56
C LYS A 27 4.10 8.02 -14.42
N PHE A 28 3.99 6.94 -13.65
CA PHE A 28 4.74 6.71 -12.43
C PHE A 28 5.84 5.66 -12.64
N ASP A 29 6.90 5.77 -11.87
CA ASP A 29 8.02 4.83 -11.92
C ASP A 29 7.75 3.61 -11.02
N ASN A 30 7.07 3.82 -9.88
CA ASN A 30 6.72 2.76 -8.94
C ASN A 30 5.26 2.88 -8.48
N ILE A 31 4.58 1.75 -8.39
CA ILE A 31 3.27 1.62 -7.73
C ILE A 31 3.37 0.53 -6.68
N VAL A 32 3.21 0.92 -5.44
CA VAL A 32 3.18 0.02 -4.28
C VAL A 32 1.73 -0.27 -3.94
N ILE A 33 1.32 -1.52 -4.09
CA ILE A 33 -0.04 -1.98 -3.78
C ILE A 33 -0.03 -2.60 -2.38
N VAL A 34 -0.84 -2.03 -1.49
CA VAL A 34 -0.96 -2.43 -0.09
C VAL A 34 -2.43 -2.65 0.30
N GLY A 35 -2.68 -2.97 1.57
CA GLY A 35 -4.03 -3.26 2.05
C GLY A 35 -4.59 -4.56 1.46
N ALA A 36 -5.91 -4.75 1.55
CA ALA A 36 -6.53 -6.00 1.11
C ALA A 36 -6.44 -6.24 -0.40
N MET A 37 -6.30 -5.19 -1.23
CA MET A 37 -6.02 -5.34 -2.67
C MET A 37 -4.72 -6.12 -2.93
N ALA A 38 -3.72 -5.98 -2.08
CA ALA A 38 -2.46 -6.69 -2.22
C ALA A 38 -2.63 -8.20 -2.07
N ASN A 39 -3.64 -8.65 -1.32
CA ASN A 39 -3.92 -10.08 -1.14
C ASN A 39 -4.25 -10.77 -2.47
N ASN A 40 -4.90 -10.06 -3.40
CA ASN A 40 -5.15 -10.59 -4.74
C ASN A 40 -3.85 -10.79 -5.54
N LEU A 41 -2.85 -9.92 -5.39
CA LEU A 41 -1.55 -10.09 -6.04
C LEU A 41 -0.75 -11.23 -5.38
N ILE A 42 -0.80 -11.33 -4.06
CA ILE A 42 -0.15 -12.42 -3.30
C ILE A 42 -0.71 -13.77 -3.73
N GLU A 43 -2.04 -13.92 -3.76
CA GLU A 43 -2.71 -15.16 -4.22
C GLU A 43 -2.41 -15.46 -5.69
N HIS A 44 -2.44 -14.43 -6.55
CA HIS A 44 -2.10 -14.56 -7.97
C HIS A 44 -0.68 -15.10 -8.20
N ASN A 45 0.26 -14.78 -7.30
CA ASN A 45 1.63 -15.30 -7.33
C ASN A 45 1.77 -16.68 -6.68
N GLY A 46 0.65 -17.35 -6.35
CA GLY A 46 0.62 -18.74 -5.90
C GLY A 46 0.76 -18.92 -4.39
N TYR A 47 0.71 -17.85 -3.60
CA TYR A 47 0.76 -17.95 -2.14
C TYR A 47 -0.64 -18.12 -1.55
N ASN A 48 -0.72 -18.89 -0.46
CA ASN A 48 -1.92 -18.97 0.34
C ASN A 48 -2.12 -17.67 1.13
N ILE A 49 -3.31 -17.13 1.13
CA ILE A 49 -3.69 -15.94 1.90
C ILE A 49 -4.62 -16.24 3.08
N GLY A 50 -4.84 -17.54 3.38
CA GLY A 50 -5.75 -17.99 4.45
C GLY A 50 -7.17 -17.48 4.24
N LYS A 51 -7.73 -16.90 5.31
CA LYS A 51 -9.05 -16.26 5.28
C LYS A 51 -9.00 -14.73 5.12
N SER A 52 -7.91 -14.23 4.53
CA SER A 52 -7.74 -12.80 4.26
C SER A 52 -8.81 -12.26 3.33
N LEU A 53 -9.19 -11.00 3.54
CA LEU A 53 -10.08 -10.30 2.63
C LEU A 53 -9.47 -10.23 1.23
N LYS A 54 -10.21 -10.63 0.22
CA LYS A 54 -9.86 -10.53 -1.20
C LYS A 54 -11.09 -10.24 -2.03
N GLU A 55 -10.89 -9.84 -3.25
CA GLU A 55 -11.94 -9.75 -4.27
C GLU A 55 -11.91 -11.00 -5.15
N GLU A 56 -13.08 -11.59 -5.39
CA GLU A 56 -13.20 -12.80 -6.20
C GLU A 56 -13.21 -12.48 -7.71
N ASN A 57 -12.75 -13.43 -8.51
CA ASN A 57 -12.79 -13.37 -9.99
C ASN A 57 -12.00 -12.19 -10.61
N VAL A 58 -10.92 -11.73 -9.99
CA VAL A 58 -10.12 -10.58 -10.47
C VAL A 58 -8.77 -10.99 -11.08
N ASN A 59 -8.51 -12.27 -11.32
CA ASN A 59 -7.23 -12.72 -11.89
C ASN A 59 -6.91 -12.08 -13.24
N SER A 60 -7.92 -11.86 -14.09
CA SER A 60 -7.74 -11.17 -15.37
C SER A 60 -7.31 -9.72 -15.17
N ILE A 61 -7.87 -9.03 -14.17
CA ILE A 61 -7.53 -7.65 -13.81
C ILE A 61 -6.09 -7.57 -13.29
N VAL A 62 -5.69 -8.50 -12.43
CA VAL A 62 -4.32 -8.57 -11.91
C VAL A 62 -3.33 -8.81 -13.06
N ASN A 63 -3.61 -9.76 -13.93
CA ASN A 63 -2.80 -10.01 -15.14
C ASN A 63 -2.67 -8.77 -16.03
N GLU A 64 -3.77 -8.05 -16.26
CA GLU A 64 -3.79 -6.84 -17.07
C GLU A 64 -2.90 -5.74 -16.45
N ILE A 65 -2.99 -5.52 -15.15
CA ILE A 65 -2.14 -4.56 -14.41
C ILE A 65 -0.66 -4.94 -14.55
N LEU A 66 -0.31 -6.20 -14.30
CA LEU A 66 1.07 -6.67 -14.35
C LEU A 66 1.65 -6.63 -15.77
N SER A 67 0.86 -6.97 -16.78
CA SER A 67 1.29 -6.90 -18.19
C SER A 67 1.50 -5.47 -18.64
N TYR A 68 0.56 -4.58 -18.31
CA TYR A 68 0.63 -3.16 -18.67
C TYR A 68 1.79 -2.45 -17.95
N SER A 69 2.07 -2.81 -16.70
CA SER A 69 3.20 -2.24 -15.97
C SER A 69 4.55 -2.60 -16.61
N LYS A 70 4.69 -3.83 -17.09
CA LYS A 70 5.90 -4.26 -17.85
C LYS A 70 6.05 -3.49 -19.16
N GLU A 71 4.95 -3.30 -19.89
CA GLU A 71 4.96 -2.52 -21.15
C GLU A 71 5.40 -1.07 -20.90
N LYS A 72 4.98 -0.47 -19.79
CA LYS A 72 5.28 0.94 -19.45
C LYS A 72 6.54 1.13 -18.61
N ASN A 73 7.28 0.06 -18.28
CA ASN A 73 8.44 0.09 -17.39
C ASN A 73 8.12 0.71 -16.02
N CYS A 74 6.94 0.46 -15.48
CA CYS A 74 6.53 0.84 -14.14
C CYS A 74 6.64 -0.36 -13.21
N ASN A 75 7.30 -0.20 -12.06
CA ASN A 75 7.44 -1.28 -11.10
C ASN A 75 6.15 -1.42 -10.28
N ILE A 76 5.58 -2.63 -10.26
CA ILE A 76 4.50 -2.99 -9.31
C ILE A 76 5.14 -3.71 -8.13
N ILE A 77 4.97 -3.13 -6.96
CA ILE A 77 5.46 -3.66 -5.69
C ILE A 77 4.27 -4.07 -4.82
N PHE A 78 4.33 -5.24 -4.23
CA PHE A 78 3.36 -5.75 -3.25
C PHE A 78 4.10 -6.43 -2.10
N PRO A 79 3.45 -6.72 -0.97
CA PRO A 79 4.14 -7.24 0.22
C PRO A 79 4.91 -8.54 -0.04
N GLU A 80 6.11 -8.63 0.52
CA GLU A 80 6.95 -9.84 0.56
C GLU A 80 6.89 -10.57 1.89
N ASP A 81 6.46 -9.88 2.95
CA ASP A 81 6.10 -10.42 4.25
C ASP A 81 4.90 -9.65 4.83
N VAL A 82 4.24 -10.24 5.78
CA VAL A 82 2.95 -9.74 6.31
C VAL A 82 2.85 -9.93 7.82
N ILE A 83 1.93 -9.16 8.42
CA ILE A 83 1.44 -9.40 9.77
C ILE A 83 0.09 -10.09 9.64
N VAL A 84 -0.04 -11.25 10.27
CA VAL A 84 -1.27 -12.04 10.29
C VAL A 84 -1.80 -12.20 11.71
N ALA A 85 -3.10 -12.49 11.82
CA ALA A 85 -3.74 -12.97 13.05
C ALA A 85 -4.89 -13.92 12.69
N ASN A 86 -5.43 -14.60 13.70
CA ASN A 86 -6.58 -15.50 13.46
C ASN A 86 -7.92 -14.73 13.36
N ASP A 87 -7.97 -13.51 13.88
CA ASP A 87 -9.11 -12.58 13.76
C ASP A 87 -8.63 -11.13 13.92
N LEU A 88 -9.53 -10.15 13.76
CA LEU A 88 -9.25 -8.71 13.80
C LEU A 88 -8.71 -8.21 15.16
N ASN A 89 -8.92 -8.96 16.23
CA ASN A 89 -8.44 -8.65 17.57
C ASN A 89 -7.35 -9.65 18.04
N GLY A 90 -6.95 -10.54 17.16
CA GLY A 90 -5.98 -11.60 17.45
C GLY A 90 -4.55 -11.06 17.66
N GLN A 91 -3.70 -11.93 18.16
CA GLN A 91 -2.29 -11.59 18.38
C GLN A 91 -1.56 -11.51 17.03
N PRO A 92 -0.83 -10.42 16.77
CA PRO A 92 -0.08 -10.24 15.52
C PRO A 92 1.10 -11.23 15.44
N LYS A 93 1.30 -11.80 14.27
CA LYS A 93 2.42 -12.69 13.94
C LYS A 93 3.04 -12.26 12.63
N ILE A 94 4.35 -12.11 12.59
CA ILE A 94 5.10 -11.87 11.36
C ILE A 94 5.21 -13.17 10.58
N LYS A 95 4.91 -13.14 9.28
CA LYS A 95 4.97 -14.29 8.38
C LYS A 95 5.61 -13.93 7.04
N GLU A 96 6.49 -14.81 6.56
CA GLU A 96 6.79 -14.90 5.14
C GLU A 96 5.54 -15.39 4.39
N LEU A 97 5.38 -15.02 3.12
CA LEU A 97 4.17 -15.36 2.35
C LEU A 97 3.90 -16.88 2.27
N ASN A 98 4.95 -17.69 2.22
CA ASN A 98 4.83 -19.16 2.17
C ASN A 98 4.50 -19.81 3.53
N GLN A 99 4.40 -19.03 4.60
CA GLN A 99 4.12 -19.50 5.96
C GLN A 99 2.70 -19.21 6.45
N ILE A 100 1.90 -18.51 5.64
CA ILE A 100 0.54 -18.13 6.00
C ILE A 100 -0.35 -19.38 6.07
N LYS A 101 -1.06 -19.54 7.18
CA LYS A 101 -1.96 -20.68 7.42
C LYS A 101 -3.38 -20.39 6.96
N LEU A 102 -4.16 -21.46 6.78
CA LEU A 102 -5.55 -21.36 6.31
C LEU A 102 -6.48 -20.62 7.30
N ASP A 103 -6.17 -20.68 8.58
CA ASP A 103 -6.94 -20.04 9.67
C ASP A 103 -6.48 -18.63 10.01
N GLU A 104 -5.47 -18.12 9.30
CA GLU A 104 -4.92 -16.78 9.49
C GLU A 104 -5.45 -15.79 8.43
N MET A 105 -5.46 -14.52 8.77
CA MET A 105 -5.76 -13.40 7.86
C MET A 105 -4.64 -12.37 7.89
N ILE A 106 -4.33 -11.80 6.72
CA ILE A 106 -3.37 -10.71 6.57
C ILE A 106 -4.03 -9.42 7.03
N LEU A 107 -3.40 -8.72 7.98
CA LEU A 107 -3.93 -7.49 8.57
C LEU A 107 -2.98 -6.29 8.46
N ASP A 108 -1.70 -6.51 8.15
CA ASP A 108 -0.73 -5.44 7.86
C ASP A 108 0.42 -6.00 7.01
N ILE A 109 1.25 -5.12 6.49
CA ILE A 109 2.52 -5.46 5.85
C ILE A 109 3.57 -5.78 6.92
N GLY A 110 4.49 -6.68 6.58
CA GLY A 110 5.57 -7.08 7.48
C GLY A 110 6.76 -6.12 7.48
N PRO A 111 7.73 -6.34 8.37
CA PRO A 111 8.88 -5.44 8.54
C PRO A 111 9.80 -5.38 7.31
N LYS A 112 9.98 -6.46 6.56
CA LYS A 112 10.76 -6.45 5.32
C LYS A 112 10.09 -5.59 4.25
N THR A 113 8.76 -5.71 4.13
CA THR A 113 7.98 -4.88 3.22
C THR A 113 8.05 -3.41 3.62
N VAL A 114 7.97 -3.09 4.90
CA VAL A 114 8.15 -1.72 5.41
C VAL A 114 9.52 -1.17 5.02
N GLU A 115 10.59 -1.92 5.24
CA GLU A 115 11.94 -1.52 4.88
C GLU A 115 12.07 -1.28 3.37
N SER A 116 11.54 -2.18 2.54
CA SER A 116 11.52 -2.05 1.09
C SER A 116 10.79 -0.79 0.64
N ILE A 117 9.61 -0.50 1.20
CA ILE A 117 8.85 0.71 0.90
C ILE A 117 9.61 1.97 1.36
N CYS A 118 10.20 1.97 2.54
CA CYS A 118 11.02 3.09 3.02
C CYS A 118 12.20 3.37 2.09
N ASN A 119 12.87 2.34 1.58
CA ASN A 119 13.96 2.48 0.61
C ASN A 119 13.46 3.06 -0.72
N ILE A 120 12.26 2.70 -1.17
CA ILE A 120 11.64 3.30 -2.36
C ILE A 120 11.35 4.78 -2.11
N ILE A 121 10.80 5.14 -0.95
CA ILE A 121 10.53 6.53 -0.56
C ILE A 121 11.83 7.35 -0.52
N ASP A 122 12.92 6.80 -0.04
CA ASP A 122 14.23 7.47 -0.01
C ASP A 122 14.72 7.89 -1.41
N ASN A 123 14.37 7.11 -2.43
CA ASN A 123 14.75 7.34 -3.82
C ASN A 123 13.63 7.99 -4.65
N THR A 124 12.61 8.54 -4.01
CA THR A 124 11.43 9.15 -4.66
C THR A 124 11.46 10.67 -4.49
N ASN A 125 11.16 11.40 -5.56
CA ASN A 125 11.06 12.86 -5.53
C ASN A 125 9.60 13.35 -5.42
N THR A 126 8.65 12.55 -5.91
CA THR A 126 7.21 12.85 -5.77
C THR A 126 6.48 11.58 -5.33
N ILE A 127 5.71 11.68 -4.27
CA ILE A 127 4.90 10.57 -3.75
C ILE A 127 3.42 10.90 -3.69
N LEU A 128 2.61 9.97 -4.13
CA LEU A 128 1.16 9.95 -3.96
C LEU A 128 0.80 8.79 -3.04
N TRP A 129 0.12 9.06 -1.92
CA TRP A 129 -0.34 8.02 -1.01
C TRP A 129 -1.86 8.05 -0.83
N ASN A 130 -2.52 6.96 -1.18
CA ASN A 130 -3.96 6.78 -1.08
C ASN A 130 -4.31 5.37 -0.59
N GLY A 131 -4.66 5.26 0.67
CA GLY A 131 -5.05 4.02 1.35
C GLY A 131 -3.99 3.50 2.32
N PRO A 132 -4.40 3.10 3.54
CA PRO A 132 -3.52 2.52 4.54
C PRO A 132 -2.99 1.15 4.10
N ALA A 133 -1.87 0.73 4.72
CA ALA A 133 -1.20 -0.53 4.41
C ALA A 133 -1.88 -1.74 5.07
N GLY A 134 -2.62 -1.52 6.16
CA GLY A 134 -3.26 -2.58 6.92
C GLY A 134 -4.51 -2.11 7.65
N TYR A 135 -4.97 -2.93 8.59
CA TYR A 135 -6.10 -2.65 9.48
C TYR A 135 -5.67 -1.68 10.59
N PHE A 136 -5.41 -0.43 10.20
CA PHE A 136 -4.78 0.61 11.03
C PHE A 136 -5.64 1.06 12.22
N GLU A 137 -6.94 0.79 12.21
CA GLU A 137 -7.87 1.08 13.31
C GLU A 137 -7.50 0.28 14.58
N ASN A 138 -6.87 -0.88 14.39
CA ASN A 138 -6.27 -1.63 15.51
C ASN A 138 -4.76 -1.33 15.56
N PRO A 139 -4.25 -0.79 16.69
CA PRO A 139 -2.82 -0.45 16.85
C PRO A 139 -1.87 -1.62 16.57
N ASN A 140 -2.31 -2.86 16.79
CA ASN A 140 -1.51 -4.06 16.51
C ASN A 140 -1.23 -4.25 15.01
N PHE A 141 -2.00 -3.62 14.13
CA PHE A 141 -1.91 -3.75 12.67
C PHE A 141 -1.77 -2.40 11.96
N ALA A 142 -1.30 -1.38 12.69
CA ALA A 142 -1.09 -0.01 12.20
C ALA A 142 0.37 0.29 11.85
N ASN A 143 1.29 -0.60 12.18
CA ASN A 143 2.73 -0.32 12.07
C ASN A 143 3.16 0.00 10.63
N GLY A 144 2.70 -0.76 9.65
CA GLY A 144 3.04 -0.52 8.25
C GLY A 144 2.66 0.88 7.79
N SER A 145 1.42 1.28 8.06
CA SER A 145 0.92 2.62 7.72
C SER A 145 1.64 3.74 8.48
N ASN A 146 1.92 3.52 9.77
CA ASN A 146 2.62 4.50 10.61
C ASN A 146 4.06 4.73 10.13
N GLU A 147 4.79 3.68 9.77
CA GLU A 147 6.17 3.79 9.28
C GLU A 147 6.24 4.48 7.90
N ILE A 148 5.28 4.19 7.01
CA ILE A 148 5.14 4.92 5.74
C ILE A 148 4.93 6.41 6.00
N ALA A 149 4.00 6.77 6.89
CA ALA A 149 3.74 8.17 7.24
C ALA A 149 4.98 8.87 7.82
N LYS A 150 5.67 8.23 8.77
CA LYS A 150 6.89 8.76 9.38
C LYS A 150 7.98 9.00 8.35
N LYS A 151 8.20 8.05 7.44
CA LYS A 151 9.22 8.15 6.39
C LYS A 151 8.95 9.32 5.44
N ILE A 152 7.70 9.48 5.00
CA ILE A 152 7.32 10.61 4.14
C ILE A 152 7.50 11.94 4.89
N VAL A 153 7.09 12.02 6.15
CA VAL A 153 7.26 13.22 6.98
C VAL A 153 8.75 13.58 7.16
N GLU A 154 9.60 12.60 7.41
CA GLU A 154 11.04 12.77 7.52
C GLU A 154 11.60 13.42 6.23
N LYS A 155 11.29 12.85 5.08
CA LYS A 155 11.73 13.35 3.76
C LYS A 155 11.18 14.74 3.45
N ASN A 156 9.94 15.03 3.84
CA ASN A 156 9.34 16.37 3.68
C ASN A 156 10.05 17.43 4.51
N LYS A 157 10.40 17.12 5.76
CA LYS A 157 11.16 18.05 6.63
C LYS A 157 12.52 18.40 6.05
N GLU A 158 13.12 17.49 5.29
CA GLU A 158 14.38 17.71 4.58
C GLU A 158 14.21 18.39 3.22
N ASN A 159 12.97 18.71 2.81
CA ASN A 159 12.60 19.22 1.48
C ASN A 159 13.06 18.32 0.32
N LYS A 160 13.11 17.01 0.54
CA LYS A 160 13.61 16.02 -0.42
C LYS A 160 12.49 15.30 -1.20
N ILE A 161 11.24 15.56 -0.85
CA ILE A 161 10.10 14.93 -1.50
C ILE A 161 8.93 15.91 -1.63
N TYR A 162 8.15 15.79 -2.70
CA TYR A 162 6.83 16.41 -2.79
C TYR A 162 5.77 15.36 -2.53
N SER A 163 5.01 15.51 -1.45
CA SER A 163 4.05 14.50 -0.99
C SER A 163 2.61 14.95 -1.14
N VAL A 164 1.83 14.06 -1.70
CA VAL A 164 0.39 14.19 -1.90
C VAL A 164 -0.31 13.03 -1.21
N VAL A 165 -1.26 13.32 -0.34
CA VAL A 165 -2.03 12.31 0.39
C VAL A 165 -3.51 12.48 0.10
N GLY A 166 -4.20 11.38 -0.12
CA GLY A 166 -5.64 11.36 -0.37
C GLY A 166 -6.34 10.12 0.19
N GLY A 167 -7.68 10.21 0.20
CA GLY A 167 -8.52 9.17 0.74
C GLY A 167 -8.82 9.33 2.24
N GLY A 168 -10.09 9.15 2.61
CA GLY A 168 -10.58 9.39 3.97
C GLY A 168 -9.80 8.63 5.05
N ASP A 169 -9.52 7.35 4.83
CA ASP A 169 -8.81 6.50 5.78
C ASP A 169 -7.35 6.95 5.97
N THR A 170 -6.67 7.30 4.87
CA THR A 170 -5.30 7.81 4.94
C THR A 170 -5.24 9.15 5.66
N VAL A 171 -6.18 10.04 5.38
CA VAL A 171 -6.29 11.35 6.05
C VAL A 171 -6.61 11.15 7.53
N SER A 172 -7.51 10.23 7.88
CA SER A 172 -7.80 9.87 9.28
C SER A 172 -6.53 9.39 10.01
N LEU A 173 -5.76 8.52 9.38
CA LEU A 173 -4.50 8.00 9.92
C LEU A 173 -3.48 9.12 10.16
N ILE A 174 -3.20 9.98 9.18
CA ILE A 174 -2.23 11.07 9.37
C ILE A 174 -2.71 12.13 10.34
N ASN A 175 -4.03 12.31 10.51
CA ASN A 175 -4.61 13.14 11.57
C ASN A 175 -4.33 12.55 12.96
N SER A 176 -4.51 11.25 13.14
CA SER A 176 -4.22 10.56 14.42
C SER A 176 -2.74 10.65 14.83
N LEU A 177 -1.85 10.78 13.85
CA LEU A 177 -0.42 10.99 14.05
C LEU A 177 -0.02 12.47 14.19
N ASN A 178 -0.99 13.40 14.15
CA ASN A 178 -0.75 14.85 14.12
C ASN A 178 0.20 15.28 12.97
N ALA A 179 0.17 14.57 11.85
CA ALA A 179 1.15 14.71 10.77
C ALA A 179 0.64 15.50 9.54
N VAL A 180 -0.63 15.89 9.49
CA VAL A 180 -1.27 16.54 8.32
C VAL A 180 -0.45 17.71 7.77
N LYS A 181 0.06 18.57 8.65
CA LYS A 181 0.85 19.75 8.27
C LYS A 181 2.23 19.42 7.65
N ASN A 182 2.64 18.18 7.74
CA ASN A 182 3.92 17.69 7.23
C ASN A 182 3.84 17.12 5.81
N PHE A 183 2.67 17.18 5.17
CA PHE A 183 2.46 16.81 3.77
C PHE A 183 2.25 18.05 2.93
N ASN A 184 2.76 18.06 1.69
CA ASN A 184 2.62 19.22 0.81
C ASN A 184 1.18 19.45 0.35
N PHE A 185 0.44 18.38 0.12
CA PHE A 185 -0.97 18.45 -0.26
C PHE A 185 -1.75 17.30 0.37
N VAL A 186 -2.88 17.62 0.99
CA VAL A 186 -3.81 16.66 1.60
C VAL A 186 -5.20 16.86 1.01
N SER A 187 -5.75 15.82 0.37
CA SER A 187 -7.10 15.82 -0.20
C SER A 187 -8.03 14.94 0.64
N THR A 188 -9.15 15.48 1.05
CA THR A 188 -10.25 14.73 1.68
C THR A 188 -11.21 14.13 0.66
N ALA A 189 -11.10 14.50 -0.61
CA ALA A 189 -11.90 13.93 -1.69
C ALA A 189 -11.53 12.46 -1.89
N GLY A 190 -12.50 11.55 -1.73
CA GLY A 190 -12.31 10.11 -1.85
C GLY A 190 -11.77 9.69 -3.24
N GLY A 191 -12.49 8.87 -4.00
CA GLY A 191 -12.05 8.37 -5.32
C GLY A 191 -11.85 9.41 -6.43
N ALA A 192 -12.04 10.68 -6.17
CA ALA A 192 -11.81 11.79 -7.11
C ALA A 192 -10.36 12.31 -7.10
N PHE A 193 -9.46 11.55 -6.58
CA PHE A 193 -8.06 11.91 -6.37
C PHE A 193 -7.17 11.55 -7.56
#